data_ccab8ae49b1aae31ca343baa23ca9e68
#
_entry.id   ccab8ae49b1aae31ca343baa23ca9e68
#
_cell.length_a   1.000
_cell.length_b   1.000
_cell.length_c   1.000
_cell.angle_alpha   90.00
_cell.angle_beta   90.00
_cell.angle_gamma   90.00
#
_symmetry.space_group_name_H-M   'P 1'
#
loop_
_entity.id
_entity.type
_entity.pdbx_description
1 polymer ?
#
loop_
_entity_poly.entity_id
_entity_poly.type
_entity_poly.pdbx_seq_one_letter_code
_entity_poly.pdbx_strand_id
1 'polypeptide(L)'
;WISNAVEGGVLAILAKTDPEAEPRHKGMSLFLVEKSSEFQVSKRMKKLGYKGIDSGEFVLDDLFVPGENLIGGVEGRGLQQILSGLELGRINVAARGVGIAKACLLKSVEYAQVRKTFGKPIADHQSIQIKLADMATQVESARLLTEQAAAAYDKGERCDMEAGMAKLAASEAALYNSLEAMRLHGAY
;
A
#
# COMPACT_ATOMS: atom_id res chain seq x y z
N TRP A 1 -8.96 -11.74 -4.95
CA TRP A 1 -8.14 -12.00 -3.75
C TRP A 1 -8.17 -10.76 -2.86
N ILE A 2 -8.61 -10.96 -1.64
CA ILE A 2 -8.90 -9.87 -0.72
C ILE A 2 -7.99 -10.01 0.50
N SER A 3 -7.31 -8.92 0.83
CA SER A 3 -6.53 -8.82 2.06
C SER A 3 -7.46 -8.82 3.26
N ASN A 4 -7.04 -9.50 4.32
CA ASN A 4 -7.79 -9.64 5.57
C ASN A 4 -9.15 -10.37 5.44
N ALA A 5 -9.34 -11.12 4.35
CA ALA A 5 -10.58 -11.85 4.10
C ALA A 5 -10.79 -13.04 5.05
N VAL A 6 -9.70 -13.62 5.58
CA VAL A 6 -9.79 -14.80 6.45
C VAL A 6 -9.99 -14.40 7.90
N GLU A 7 -9.18 -13.49 8.43
CA GLU A 7 -9.18 -13.11 9.86
C GLU A 7 -10.02 -11.85 10.16
N GLY A 8 -10.28 -11.00 9.14
CA GLY A 8 -11.08 -9.78 9.32
C GLY A 8 -12.52 -10.10 9.75
N GLY A 9 -13.03 -9.40 10.74
CA GLY A 9 -14.43 -9.53 11.20
C GLY A 9 -15.43 -8.69 10.39
N VAL A 10 -14.94 -7.63 9.76
CA VAL A 10 -15.76 -6.67 8.99
C VAL A 10 -15.08 -6.36 7.66
N LEU A 11 -15.86 -6.29 6.59
CA LEU A 11 -15.40 -6.00 5.24
C LEU A 11 -16.27 -4.91 4.58
N ALA A 12 -15.63 -4.00 3.84
CA ALA A 12 -16.34 -3.09 2.94
C ALA A 12 -16.52 -3.79 1.58
N ILE A 13 -17.76 -4.02 1.18
CA ILE A 13 -18.09 -4.77 -0.05
C ILE A 13 -18.81 -3.84 -1.03
N LEU A 14 -18.21 -3.69 -2.21
CA LEU A 14 -18.85 -3.01 -3.34
C LEU A 14 -19.70 -4.03 -4.09
N ALA A 15 -21.00 -3.82 -4.09
CA ALA A 15 -21.97 -4.69 -4.76
C ALA A 15 -22.79 -3.93 -5.80
N LYS A 16 -23.32 -4.64 -6.77
CA LYS A 16 -24.22 -4.09 -7.77
C LYS A 16 -25.65 -4.16 -7.25
N THR A 17 -26.26 -3.01 -6.95
CA THR A 17 -27.64 -2.89 -6.45
C THR A 17 -28.64 -2.61 -7.54
N ASP A 18 -28.21 -1.96 -8.64
CA ASP A 18 -29.02 -1.74 -9.84
C ASP A 18 -28.25 -2.22 -11.08
N PRO A 19 -28.58 -3.41 -11.62
CA PRO A 19 -27.95 -3.95 -12.82
C PRO A 19 -28.19 -3.13 -14.08
N GLU A 20 -29.31 -2.41 -14.16
CA GLU A 20 -29.77 -1.67 -15.35
C GLU A 20 -29.32 -0.20 -15.34
N ALA A 21 -28.65 0.25 -14.27
CA ALA A 21 -28.21 1.65 -14.15
C ALA A 21 -27.28 2.07 -15.28
N GLU A 22 -27.55 3.24 -15.84
CA GLU A 22 -26.68 3.92 -16.81
C GLU A 22 -26.23 5.28 -16.26
N PRO A 23 -24.94 5.58 -16.24
CA PRO A 23 -23.81 4.66 -16.53
C PRO A 23 -23.66 3.57 -15.45
N ARG A 24 -23.15 2.42 -15.83
CA ARG A 24 -23.10 1.19 -15.00
C ARG A 24 -22.56 1.37 -13.58
N HIS A 25 -21.67 2.32 -13.36
CA HIS A 25 -21.09 2.57 -12.02
C HIS A 25 -22.07 3.20 -11.04
N LYS A 26 -23.14 3.85 -11.53
CA LYS A 26 -24.22 4.39 -10.68
C LYS A 26 -25.10 3.31 -10.07
N GLY A 27 -25.02 2.09 -10.57
CA GLY A 27 -25.69 0.93 -9.98
C GLY A 27 -24.87 0.21 -8.92
N MET A 28 -23.78 0.79 -8.43
CA MET A 28 -22.90 0.19 -7.44
C MET A 28 -23.03 0.87 -6.08
N SER A 29 -23.20 0.09 -5.02
CA SER A 29 -23.33 0.56 -3.64
C SER A 29 -22.30 -0.12 -2.75
N LEU A 30 -21.86 0.56 -1.71
CA LEU A 30 -20.84 0.08 -0.78
C LEU A 30 -21.49 -0.25 0.55
N PHE A 31 -21.25 -1.47 1.04
CA PHE A 31 -21.81 -1.98 2.27
C PHE A 31 -20.71 -2.32 3.28
N LEU A 32 -20.99 -2.09 4.56
CA LEU A 32 -20.20 -2.63 5.65
C LEU A 32 -20.78 -3.99 6.03
N VAL A 33 -20.01 -5.04 5.82
CA VAL A 33 -20.45 -6.42 6.01
C VAL A 33 -19.69 -7.06 7.16
N GLU A 34 -20.42 -7.45 8.21
CA GLU A 34 -19.88 -8.29 9.28
C GLU A 34 -19.86 -9.74 8.83
N LYS A 35 -18.80 -10.43 9.20
CA LYS A 35 -18.70 -11.85 8.92
C LYS A 35 -19.72 -12.65 9.74
N SER A 36 -20.46 -13.47 9.06
CA SER A 36 -21.40 -14.44 9.62
C SER A 36 -21.07 -15.85 9.13
N SER A 37 -21.89 -16.81 9.48
CA SER A 37 -21.76 -18.20 9.01
C SER A 37 -21.94 -18.36 7.49
N GLU A 38 -22.68 -17.44 6.86
CA GLU A 38 -22.91 -17.41 5.41
C GLU A 38 -21.71 -16.86 4.63
N PHE A 39 -20.74 -16.23 5.33
CA PHE A 39 -19.49 -15.77 4.73
C PHE A 39 -18.49 -16.92 4.62
N GLN A 40 -18.40 -17.52 3.44
CA GLN A 40 -17.57 -18.71 3.23
C GLN A 40 -16.20 -18.33 2.64
N VAL A 41 -15.15 -18.54 3.44
CA VAL A 41 -13.77 -18.46 2.94
C VAL A 41 -13.44 -19.73 2.16
N SER A 42 -13.32 -19.61 0.84
CA SER A 42 -13.04 -20.74 -0.04
C SER A 42 -11.55 -21.10 -0.09
N LYS A 43 -10.67 -20.10 0.06
CA LYS A 43 -9.23 -20.32 -0.03
C LYS A 43 -8.42 -19.27 0.71
N ARG A 44 -7.44 -19.74 1.50
CA ARG A 44 -6.38 -18.89 2.06
C ARG A 44 -5.15 -18.91 1.14
N MET A 45 -4.67 -17.74 0.75
CA MET A 45 -3.55 -17.60 -0.18
C MET A 45 -2.19 -17.74 0.55
N LYS A 46 -1.27 -18.49 -0.04
CA LYS A 46 0.12 -18.49 0.38
C LYS A 46 0.84 -17.32 -0.33
N LYS A 47 1.50 -16.47 0.43
CA LYS A 47 2.19 -15.28 -0.09
C LYS A 47 3.70 -15.40 0.09
N LEU A 48 4.47 -14.79 -0.84
CA LEU A 48 5.92 -14.69 -0.74
C LEU A 48 6.33 -13.84 0.47
N GLY A 49 5.67 -12.71 0.67
CA GLY A 49 5.90 -11.77 1.76
C GLY A 49 4.60 -11.25 2.36
N TYR A 50 4.71 -10.29 3.29
CA TYR A 50 3.58 -9.65 3.95
C TYR A 50 2.65 -10.65 4.66
N LYS A 51 3.26 -11.62 5.33
CA LYS A 51 2.55 -12.78 5.90
C LYS A 51 1.75 -12.46 7.16
N GLY A 52 2.01 -11.30 7.78
CA GLY A 52 1.27 -10.84 8.96
C GLY A 52 -0.18 -10.42 8.67
N ILE A 53 -0.53 -10.19 7.40
CA ILE A 53 -1.89 -9.97 6.96
C ILE A 53 -2.28 -11.10 6.01
N ASP A 54 -3.41 -11.74 6.23
CA ASP A 54 -3.89 -12.80 5.34
C ASP A 54 -4.39 -12.25 4.01
N SER A 55 -4.56 -13.13 3.05
CA SER A 55 -5.29 -12.89 1.81
C SER A 55 -6.08 -14.14 1.47
N GLY A 56 -7.31 -13.98 1.03
CA GLY A 56 -8.18 -15.10 0.74
C GLY A 56 -9.15 -14.83 -0.40
N GLU A 57 -9.81 -15.89 -0.78
CA GLU A 57 -11.02 -15.90 -1.61
C GLU A 57 -12.20 -16.21 -0.74
N PHE A 58 -13.34 -15.60 -1.01
CA PHE A 58 -14.58 -15.88 -0.32
C PHE A 58 -15.74 -15.88 -1.30
N VAL A 59 -16.79 -16.55 -0.91
CA VAL A 59 -18.08 -16.58 -1.60
C VAL A 59 -19.14 -16.01 -0.66
N LEU A 60 -20.00 -15.19 -1.21
CA LEU A 60 -21.20 -14.67 -0.56
C LEU A 60 -22.39 -15.32 -1.28
N ASP A 61 -23.08 -16.20 -0.59
CA ASP A 61 -24.23 -16.93 -1.12
C ASP A 61 -25.44 -16.60 -0.24
N ASP A 62 -26.39 -15.85 -0.78
CA ASP A 62 -27.58 -15.35 -0.08
C ASP A 62 -27.30 -14.66 1.27
N LEU A 63 -26.12 -14.04 1.40
CA LEU A 63 -25.78 -13.31 2.61
C LEU A 63 -26.67 -12.07 2.75
N PHE A 64 -27.52 -12.07 3.77
CA PHE A 64 -28.32 -10.90 4.10
C PHE A 64 -27.47 -9.80 4.76
N VAL A 65 -27.58 -8.58 4.24
CA VAL A 65 -26.95 -7.38 4.79
C VAL A 65 -28.02 -6.35 5.09
N PRO A 66 -28.16 -5.89 6.35
CA PRO A 66 -29.15 -4.88 6.70
C PRO A 66 -28.95 -3.57 5.91
N GLY A 67 -30.04 -2.90 5.56
CA GLY A 67 -30.00 -1.63 4.80
C GLY A 67 -29.26 -0.51 5.52
N GLU A 68 -29.21 -0.51 6.85
CA GLU A 68 -28.42 0.42 7.69
C GLU A 68 -26.91 0.28 7.48
N ASN A 69 -26.44 -0.85 6.94
CA ASN A 69 -25.04 -1.09 6.61
C ASN A 69 -24.64 -0.50 5.26
N LEU A 70 -25.56 0.14 4.54
CA LEU A 70 -25.28 0.89 3.32
C LEU A 70 -24.47 2.15 3.68
N ILE A 71 -23.23 2.21 3.21
CA ILE A 71 -22.35 3.33 3.52
C ILE A 71 -22.86 4.61 2.86
N GLY A 72 -23.15 5.61 3.71
CA GLY A 72 -23.70 6.89 3.30
C GLY A 72 -25.21 6.91 3.03
N GLY A 73 -25.92 5.80 3.24
CA GLY A 73 -27.37 5.70 3.21
C GLY A 73 -28.03 5.95 1.83
N VAL A 74 -27.24 6.03 0.76
CA VAL A 74 -27.73 6.29 -0.60
C VAL A 74 -27.08 5.30 -1.57
N GLU A 75 -27.91 4.57 -2.29
CA GLU A 75 -27.44 3.64 -3.31
C GLU A 75 -26.79 4.35 -4.51
N GLY A 76 -26.00 3.61 -5.29
CA GLY A 76 -25.39 4.11 -6.53
C GLY A 76 -24.14 4.99 -6.33
N ARG A 77 -23.67 5.18 -5.09
CA ARG A 77 -22.50 6.00 -4.76
C ARG A 77 -21.26 5.18 -4.38
N GLY A 78 -21.35 3.86 -4.41
CA GLY A 78 -20.31 2.98 -3.91
C GLY A 78 -18.97 3.11 -4.63
N LEU A 79 -18.96 3.28 -5.96
CA LEU A 79 -17.72 3.46 -6.70
C LEU A 79 -17.00 4.75 -6.29
N GLN A 80 -17.71 5.86 -6.14
CA GLN A 80 -17.14 7.13 -5.71
C GLN A 80 -16.53 7.01 -4.30
N GLN A 81 -17.25 6.36 -3.38
CA GLN A 81 -16.79 6.15 -2.01
C GLN A 81 -15.51 5.31 -1.94
N ILE A 82 -15.43 4.21 -2.71
CA ILE A 82 -14.25 3.35 -2.70
C ILE A 82 -13.05 4.04 -3.37
N LEU A 83 -13.26 4.83 -4.43
CA LEU A 83 -12.19 5.59 -5.09
C LEU A 83 -11.60 6.65 -4.16
N SER A 84 -12.44 7.36 -3.39
CA SER A 84 -11.96 8.31 -2.36
C SER A 84 -11.12 7.59 -1.29
N GLY A 85 -11.55 6.42 -0.83
CA GLY A 85 -10.76 5.60 0.08
C GLY A 85 -9.41 5.13 -0.49
N LEU A 86 -9.34 4.93 -1.83
CA LEU A 86 -8.10 4.55 -2.50
C LEU A 86 -7.07 5.69 -2.57
N GLU A 87 -7.49 6.96 -2.61
CA GLU A 87 -6.55 8.09 -2.54
C GLU A 87 -5.77 8.07 -1.22
N LEU A 88 -6.47 8.00 -0.09
CA LEU A 88 -5.86 7.85 1.22
C LEU A 88 -5.01 6.57 1.32
N GLY A 89 -5.50 5.47 0.75
CA GLY A 89 -4.78 4.21 0.68
C GLY A 89 -3.44 4.32 -0.06
N ARG A 90 -3.37 5.08 -1.17
CA ARG A 90 -2.13 5.33 -1.91
C ARG A 90 -1.11 6.11 -1.09
N ILE A 91 -1.55 7.18 -0.40
CA ILE A 91 -0.69 7.98 0.50
C ILE A 91 -0.14 7.09 1.63
N ASN A 92 -0.97 6.26 2.22
CA ASN A 92 -0.58 5.33 3.29
C ASN A 92 0.48 4.32 2.82
N VAL A 93 0.29 3.74 1.62
CA VAL A 93 1.27 2.84 1.01
C VAL A 93 2.56 3.57 0.66
N ALA A 94 2.48 4.83 0.19
CA ALA A 94 3.66 5.66 -0.07
C ALA A 94 4.47 5.90 1.20
N ALA A 95 3.84 6.30 2.30
CA ALA A 95 4.50 6.51 3.58
C ALA A 95 5.24 5.25 4.07
N ARG A 96 4.62 4.07 3.89
CA ARG A 96 5.27 2.79 4.19
C ARG A 96 6.47 2.52 3.29
N GLY A 97 6.36 2.82 1.99
CA GLY A 97 7.46 2.71 1.03
C GLY A 97 8.65 3.57 1.43
N VAL A 98 8.41 4.84 1.79
CA VAL A 98 9.44 5.76 2.31
C VAL A 98 10.10 5.18 3.56
N GLY A 99 9.31 4.64 4.50
CA GLY A 99 9.83 4.02 5.73
C GLY A 99 10.78 2.84 5.44
N ILE A 100 10.42 1.97 4.50
CA ILE A 100 11.26 0.84 4.07
C ILE A 100 12.54 1.35 3.42
N ALA A 101 12.45 2.26 2.45
CA ALA A 101 13.60 2.81 1.74
C ALA A 101 14.58 3.49 2.72
N LYS A 102 14.06 4.28 3.65
CA LYS A 102 14.85 4.95 4.71
C LYS A 102 15.54 3.95 5.62
N ALA A 103 14.86 2.90 6.06
CA ALA A 103 15.45 1.88 6.91
C ALA A 103 16.60 1.15 6.19
N CYS A 104 16.43 0.82 4.91
CA CYS A 104 17.46 0.22 4.08
C CYS A 104 18.68 1.13 3.93
N LEU A 105 18.48 2.43 3.66
CA LEU A 105 19.55 3.41 3.57
C LEU A 105 20.34 3.49 4.89
N LEU A 106 19.66 3.68 6.02
CA LEU A 106 20.31 3.82 7.32
C LEU A 106 21.15 2.59 7.69
N LYS A 107 20.61 1.40 7.47
CA LYS A 107 21.34 0.14 7.71
C LYS A 107 22.54 -0.02 6.76
N SER A 108 22.39 0.41 5.52
CA SER A 108 23.51 0.39 4.54
C SER A 108 24.62 1.35 4.93
N VAL A 109 24.29 2.55 5.39
CA VAL A 109 25.28 3.53 5.88
C VAL A 109 26.01 3.00 7.12
N GLU A 110 25.29 2.46 8.10
CA GLU A 110 25.86 1.85 9.30
C GLU A 110 26.84 0.72 8.95
N TYR A 111 26.42 -0.21 8.11
CA TYR A 111 27.24 -1.33 7.68
C TYR A 111 28.48 -0.90 6.88
N ALA A 112 28.32 0.07 5.98
CA ALA A 112 29.42 0.56 5.16
C ALA A 112 30.56 1.20 5.96
N GLN A 113 30.28 1.75 7.13
CA GLN A 113 31.29 2.32 8.04
C GLN A 113 32.12 1.27 8.80
N VAL A 114 31.54 0.09 9.06
CA VAL A 114 32.21 -0.96 9.87
C VAL A 114 32.82 -2.06 9.03
N ARG A 115 32.21 -2.40 7.90
CA ARG A 115 32.74 -3.43 6.98
C ARG A 115 33.97 -2.92 6.26
N LYS A 116 35.06 -3.69 6.29
CA LYS A 116 36.31 -3.34 5.60
C LYS A 116 36.61 -4.27 4.45
N THR A 117 37.12 -3.67 3.35
CA THR A 117 37.71 -4.38 2.21
C THR A 117 38.95 -3.61 1.76
N PHE A 118 39.97 -4.30 1.29
CA PHE A 118 41.23 -3.68 0.87
C PHE A 118 41.84 -2.74 1.91
N GLY A 119 41.71 -3.08 3.21
CA GLY A 119 42.33 -2.36 4.32
C GLY A 119 41.55 -1.11 4.81
N LYS A 120 40.41 -0.75 4.23
CA LYS A 120 39.61 0.42 4.61
C LYS A 120 38.10 0.13 4.66
N PRO A 121 37.29 0.94 5.37
CA PRO A 121 35.83 0.84 5.33
C PRO A 121 35.29 0.86 3.90
N ILE A 122 34.22 0.10 3.63
CA ILE A 122 33.65 0.12 2.28
C ILE A 122 33.02 1.48 1.94
N ALA A 123 32.65 2.29 2.93
CA ALA A 123 32.21 3.68 2.76
C ALA A 123 33.27 4.58 2.09
N ASP A 124 34.57 4.22 2.14
CA ASP A 124 35.64 4.98 1.51
C ASP A 124 35.87 4.62 0.04
N HIS A 125 35.07 3.70 -0.51
CA HIS A 125 35.09 3.37 -1.94
C HIS A 125 34.06 4.22 -2.68
N GLN A 126 34.49 4.92 -3.72
CA GLN A 126 33.63 5.82 -4.51
C GLN A 126 32.36 5.12 -5.04
N SER A 127 32.49 3.86 -5.47
CA SER A 127 31.33 3.07 -5.96
C SER A 127 30.25 2.87 -4.89
N ILE A 128 30.63 2.75 -3.62
CA ILE A 128 29.71 2.64 -2.49
C ILE A 128 29.10 4.01 -2.16
N GLN A 129 29.92 5.08 -2.19
CA GLN A 129 29.44 6.44 -1.96
C GLN A 129 28.37 6.86 -2.98
N ILE A 130 28.57 6.53 -4.26
CA ILE A 130 27.58 6.79 -5.32
C ILE A 130 26.26 6.04 -5.02
N LYS A 131 26.35 4.75 -4.68
CA LYS A 131 25.15 3.96 -4.33
C LYS A 131 24.38 4.55 -3.14
N LEU A 132 25.09 4.94 -2.09
CA LEU A 132 24.45 5.55 -0.91
C LEU A 132 23.83 6.91 -1.25
N ALA A 133 24.46 7.70 -2.12
CA ALA A 133 23.93 8.98 -2.60
C ALA A 133 22.64 8.78 -3.43
N ASP A 134 22.62 7.78 -4.33
CA ASP A 134 21.44 7.42 -5.12
C ASP A 134 20.31 6.95 -4.20
N MET A 135 20.61 6.06 -3.23
CA MET A 135 19.65 5.60 -2.23
C MET A 135 19.05 6.78 -1.44
N ALA A 136 19.88 7.73 -1.00
CA ALA A 136 19.43 8.90 -0.26
C ALA A 136 18.52 9.80 -1.10
N THR A 137 18.89 10.00 -2.38
CA THR A 137 18.10 10.80 -3.32
C THR A 137 16.72 10.18 -3.55
N GLN A 138 16.65 8.86 -3.72
CA GLN A 138 15.38 8.13 -3.86
C GLN A 138 14.49 8.27 -2.62
N VAL A 139 15.06 8.13 -1.41
CA VAL A 139 14.33 8.32 -0.15
C VAL A 139 13.74 9.72 -0.04
N GLU A 140 14.56 10.74 -0.30
CA GLU A 140 14.14 12.13 -0.12
C GLU A 140 13.08 12.54 -1.16
N SER A 141 13.27 12.14 -2.42
CA SER A 141 12.29 12.41 -3.48
C SER A 141 10.93 11.77 -3.15
N ALA A 142 10.93 10.50 -2.71
CA ALA A 142 9.71 9.80 -2.33
C ALA A 142 9.05 10.43 -1.09
N ARG A 143 9.84 10.86 -0.11
CA ARG A 143 9.36 11.54 1.10
C ARG A 143 8.63 12.83 0.75
N LEU A 144 9.26 13.71 -0.03
CA LEU A 144 8.69 15.01 -0.43
C LEU A 144 7.37 14.84 -1.20
N LEU A 145 7.30 13.92 -2.15
CA LEU A 145 6.07 13.62 -2.87
C LEU A 145 4.97 13.08 -1.95
N THR A 146 5.33 12.25 -0.98
CA THR A 146 4.38 11.69 -0.01
C THR A 146 3.81 12.77 0.91
N GLU A 147 4.67 13.66 1.41
CA GLU A 147 4.27 14.79 2.25
C GLU A 147 3.39 15.78 1.48
N GLN A 148 3.71 16.06 0.22
CA GLN A 148 2.90 16.92 -0.65
C GLN A 148 1.48 16.33 -0.84
N ALA A 149 1.40 15.03 -1.13
CA ALA A 149 0.12 14.35 -1.30
C ALA A 149 -0.71 14.36 0.00
N ALA A 150 -0.07 14.10 1.15
CA ALA A 150 -0.72 14.16 2.45
C ALA A 150 -1.24 15.57 2.77
N ALA A 151 -0.44 16.60 2.52
CA ALA A 151 -0.83 17.99 2.76
C ALA A 151 -2.00 18.44 1.86
N ALA A 152 -2.07 17.97 0.61
CA ALA A 152 -3.19 18.24 -0.27
C ALA A 152 -4.47 17.55 0.23
N TYR A 153 -4.36 16.28 0.64
CA TYR A 153 -5.47 15.53 1.23
C TYR A 153 -6.02 16.20 2.50
N ASP A 154 -5.14 16.63 3.41
CA ASP A 154 -5.53 17.29 4.67
C ASP A 154 -6.27 18.61 4.45
N LYS A 155 -6.01 19.31 3.35
CA LYS A 155 -6.74 20.51 2.93
C LYS A 155 -8.09 20.22 2.30
N GLY A 156 -8.42 18.96 2.05
CA GLY A 156 -9.62 18.56 1.33
C GLY A 156 -9.57 18.85 -0.18
N GLU A 157 -8.37 19.05 -0.73
CA GLU A 157 -8.14 19.24 -2.15
C GLU A 157 -8.19 17.89 -2.89
N ARG A 158 -8.57 17.92 -4.16
CA ARG A 158 -8.45 16.73 -5.01
C ARG A 158 -6.96 16.40 -5.22
N CYS A 159 -6.54 15.21 -4.81
CA CYS A 159 -5.13 14.83 -4.77
C CYS A 159 -4.82 13.47 -5.42
N ASP A 160 -5.69 13.01 -6.33
CA ASP A 160 -5.53 11.70 -7.00
C ASP A 160 -4.21 11.61 -7.80
N MET A 161 -3.75 12.70 -8.42
CA MET A 161 -2.48 12.77 -9.12
C MET A 161 -1.29 12.73 -8.15
N GLU A 162 -1.31 13.57 -7.13
CA GLU A 162 -0.26 13.63 -6.09
C GLU A 162 -0.14 12.29 -5.35
N ALA A 163 -1.26 11.70 -4.95
CA ALA A 163 -1.31 10.39 -4.32
C ALA A 163 -0.79 9.27 -5.26
N GLY A 164 -1.07 9.36 -6.54
CA GLY A 164 -0.56 8.46 -7.57
C GLY A 164 0.96 8.56 -7.73
N MET A 165 1.49 9.79 -7.87
CA MET A 165 2.92 10.05 -7.98
C MET A 165 3.67 9.63 -6.71
N ALA A 166 3.15 9.98 -5.54
CA ALA A 166 3.74 9.59 -4.26
C ALA A 166 3.84 8.06 -4.11
N LYS A 167 2.74 7.34 -4.41
CA LYS A 167 2.72 5.88 -4.34
C LYS A 167 3.72 5.25 -5.30
N LEU A 168 3.79 5.72 -6.54
CA LEU A 168 4.72 5.22 -7.55
C LEU A 168 6.16 5.43 -7.09
N ALA A 169 6.55 6.67 -6.81
CA ALA A 169 7.90 7.02 -6.39
C ALA A 169 8.35 6.26 -5.13
N ALA A 170 7.48 6.18 -4.11
CA ALA A 170 7.81 5.52 -2.86
C ALA A 170 7.94 3.99 -3.00
N SER A 171 7.11 3.36 -3.83
CA SER A 171 7.22 1.91 -4.06
C SER A 171 8.48 1.54 -4.84
N GLU A 172 8.86 2.33 -5.85
CA GLU A 172 10.10 2.14 -6.61
C GLU A 172 11.33 2.42 -5.74
N ALA A 173 11.30 3.49 -4.91
CA ALA A 173 12.35 3.77 -3.95
C ALA A 173 12.54 2.65 -2.93
N ALA A 174 11.44 2.07 -2.44
CA ALA A 174 11.51 0.93 -1.51
C ALA A 174 12.17 -0.29 -2.16
N LEU A 175 11.79 -0.61 -3.39
CA LEU A 175 12.37 -1.73 -4.14
C LEU A 175 13.87 -1.48 -4.40
N TYR A 176 14.21 -0.32 -4.97
CA TYR A 176 15.59 0.04 -5.28
C TYR A 176 16.49 -0.02 -4.03
N ASN A 177 16.09 0.66 -2.95
CA ASN A 177 16.86 0.71 -1.71
C ASN A 177 17.02 -0.67 -1.06
N SER A 178 15.98 -1.51 -1.13
CA SER A 178 16.05 -2.88 -0.59
C SER A 178 17.07 -3.73 -1.35
N LEU A 179 17.07 -3.65 -2.69
CA LEU A 179 18.01 -4.39 -3.51
C LEU A 179 19.45 -3.89 -3.34
N GLU A 180 19.67 -2.57 -3.31
CA GLU A 180 21.01 -2.01 -3.09
C GLU A 180 21.52 -2.31 -1.67
N ALA A 181 20.66 -2.28 -0.65
CA ALA A 181 21.04 -2.69 0.69
C ALA A 181 21.51 -4.15 0.72
N MET A 182 20.77 -5.06 0.08
CA MET A 182 21.20 -6.47 -0.03
C MET A 182 22.54 -6.62 -0.74
N ARG A 183 22.77 -5.87 -1.82
CA ARG A 183 24.05 -5.88 -2.55
C ARG A 183 25.21 -5.34 -1.70
N LEU A 184 24.98 -4.29 -0.92
CA LEU A 184 25.98 -3.71 -0.01
C LEU A 184 26.36 -4.68 1.13
N HIS A 185 25.39 -5.40 1.69
CA HIS A 185 25.63 -6.37 2.74
C HIS A 185 26.24 -7.68 2.22
N GLY A 186 26.01 -8.02 0.94
CA GLY A 186 26.53 -9.25 0.34
C GLY A 186 25.84 -10.49 0.90
N ALA A 187 26.64 -11.45 1.37
CA ALA A 187 26.16 -12.72 1.92
C ALA A 187 25.83 -12.66 3.44
N TYR A 188 25.83 -11.47 4.01
CA TYR A 188 25.63 -11.27 5.44
C TYR A 188 24.16 -11.29 5.85
#